data_1b1212b47fad1be4ecde220b38b77a93
#
_entry.id   1b1212b47fad1be4ecde220b38b77a93
#
_cell.length_a   1.000
_cell.length_b   1.000
_cell.length_c   1.000
_cell.angle_alpha   90.00
_cell.angle_beta   90.00
_cell.angle_gamma   90.00
#
_symmetry.space_group_name_H-M   'P 1'
#
loop_
_entity.id
_entity.type
_entity.pdbx_description
1 polymer ?
#
loop_
_entity_poly.entity_id
_entity_poly.type
_entity_poly.pdbx_seq_one_letter_code
_entity_poly.pdbx_strand_id
1 'polypeptide(L)'
;MFKSISIRNTKALEAVIGSLDDGTKKYNDLRVSFNDSNLKISRRQGPAILSGFFPIFVGTLKIKDGTTLLNGYFRFHMIAVGLLLGFIGSSLINLFNILAQNNGDASVIELLLSPRALFELQFSGLCILVAIFAWLGGKPFRQRIQNLIIEAFE
;
A
#
# COMPACT_ATOMS: atom_id res chain seq x y z
N MET A 1 9.63 2.81 -5.55
CA MET A 1 9.41 2.95 -6.99
C MET A 1 8.18 2.12 -7.34
N PHE A 2 7.10 2.75 -7.79
CA PHE A 2 5.87 2.05 -8.16
C PHE A 2 6.08 1.43 -9.54
N LYS A 3 6.02 0.09 -9.62
CA LYS A 3 6.18 -0.62 -10.87
C LYS A 3 4.91 -0.43 -11.69
N SER A 4 5.01 0.24 -12.84
CA SER A 4 3.92 0.29 -13.83
C SER A 4 3.85 -1.04 -14.59
N ILE A 5 2.64 -1.44 -14.91
CA ILE A 5 2.36 -2.62 -15.75
C ILE A 5 1.66 -2.11 -17.00
N SER A 6 2.17 -2.48 -18.16
CA SER A 6 1.53 -2.26 -19.45
C SER A 6 1.51 -3.58 -20.19
N ILE A 7 0.32 -4.10 -20.49
CA ILE A 7 0.12 -5.36 -21.19
C ILE A 7 -0.85 -5.13 -22.34
N ARG A 8 -0.58 -5.75 -23.46
CA ARG A 8 -1.41 -5.71 -24.66
C ARG A 8 -1.76 -7.13 -25.09
N ASN A 9 -3.03 -7.36 -25.43
CA ASN A 9 -3.50 -8.65 -25.95
C ASN A 9 -4.58 -8.44 -27.00
N THR A 10 -4.72 -9.42 -27.88
CA THR A 10 -5.76 -9.47 -28.92
C THR A 10 -7.10 -9.98 -28.40
N LYS A 11 -7.19 -10.48 -27.14
CA LYS A 11 -8.45 -10.91 -26.53
C LYS A 11 -9.42 -9.73 -26.44
N ALA A 12 -10.71 -10.02 -26.65
CA ALA A 12 -11.77 -9.05 -26.42
C ALA A 12 -11.80 -8.60 -24.94
N LEU A 13 -12.18 -7.37 -24.70
CA LEU A 13 -12.24 -6.80 -23.34
C LEU A 13 -13.08 -7.65 -22.39
N GLU A 14 -14.23 -8.13 -22.86
CA GLU A 14 -15.14 -8.97 -22.05
C GLU A 14 -14.49 -10.30 -21.64
N ALA A 15 -13.69 -10.91 -22.52
CA ALA A 15 -12.96 -12.13 -22.20
C ALA A 15 -11.89 -11.89 -21.14
N VAL A 16 -11.17 -10.77 -21.20
CA VAL A 16 -10.19 -10.37 -20.18
C VAL A 16 -10.88 -10.11 -18.83
N ILE A 17 -12.02 -9.43 -18.83
CA ILE A 17 -12.80 -9.19 -17.62
C ILE A 17 -13.28 -10.51 -17.01
N GLY A 18 -13.82 -11.41 -17.81
CA GLY A 18 -14.24 -12.73 -17.36
C GLY A 18 -13.09 -13.54 -16.76
N SER A 19 -11.93 -13.55 -17.41
CA SER A 19 -10.73 -14.23 -16.91
C SER A 19 -10.22 -13.64 -15.60
N LEU A 20 -10.29 -12.30 -15.42
CA LEU A 20 -9.94 -11.65 -14.17
C LEU A 20 -10.90 -12.01 -13.03
N ASP A 21 -12.20 -12.12 -13.31
CA ASP A 21 -13.21 -12.50 -12.33
C ASP A 21 -13.06 -13.98 -11.93
N ASP A 22 -12.87 -14.87 -12.88
CA ASP A 22 -12.60 -16.29 -12.62
C ASP A 22 -11.28 -16.50 -11.86
N GLY A 23 -10.26 -15.73 -12.17
CA GLY A 23 -8.99 -15.75 -11.45
C GLY A 23 -9.13 -15.34 -9.97
N THR A 24 -10.14 -14.53 -9.60
CA THR A 24 -10.41 -14.22 -8.18
C THR A 24 -10.91 -15.44 -7.40
N LYS A 25 -11.51 -16.43 -8.06
CA LYS A 25 -11.91 -17.70 -7.43
C LYS A 25 -10.67 -18.52 -7.03
N LYS A 26 -9.61 -18.46 -7.83
CA LYS A 26 -8.30 -19.08 -7.54
C LYS A 26 -7.56 -18.34 -6.42
N TYR A 27 -7.68 -17.02 -6.38
CA TYR A 27 -7.06 -16.15 -5.38
C TYR A 27 -8.13 -15.55 -4.47
N ASN A 28 -8.66 -16.35 -3.53
CA ASN A 28 -9.78 -15.98 -2.64
C ASN A 28 -9.55 -14.71 -1.82
N ASP A 29 -8.30 -14.28 -1.68
CA ASP A 29 -7.91 -13.06 -0.96
C ASP A 29 -7.93 -11.79 -1.83
N LEU A 30 -8.19 -11.92 -3.14
CA LEU A 30 -8.27 -10.81 -4.08
C LEU A 30 -9.72 -10.40 -4.36
N ARG A 31 -9.91 -9.11 -4.54
CA ARG A 31 -11.15 -8.51 -5.04
C ARG A 31 -10.83 -7.66 -6.25
N VAL A 32 -11.48 -7.99 -7.36
CA VAL A 32 -11.45 -7.21 -8.60
C VAL A 32 -12.70 -6.33 -8.64
N SER A 33 -12.55 -5.10 -9.06
CA SER A 33 -13.64 -4.15 -9.25
C SER A 33 -13.41 -3.38 -10.53
N PHE A 34 -14.44 -3.34 -11.36
CA PHE A 34 -14.47 -2.56 -12.60
C PHE A 34 -15.43 -1.38 -12.44
N ASN A 35 -15.02 -0.25 -12.95
CA ASN A 35 -15.90 0.91 -13.12
C ASN A 35 -15.54 1.53 -14.48
N ASP A 36 -16.43 1.32 -15.46
CA ASP A 36 -16.21 1.65 -16.88
C ASP A 36 -14.92 1.02 -17.42
N SER A 37 -13.89 1.83 -17.65
CA SER A 37 -12.57 1.39 -18.11
C SER A 37 -11.55 1.23 -16.97
N ASN A 38 -11.92 1.54 -15.74
CA ASN A 38 -11.01 1.51 -14.61
C ASN A 38 -11.04 0.15 -13.90
N LEU A 39 -9.87 -0.47 -13.78
CA LEU A 39 -9.65 -1.72 -13.06
C LEU A 39 -9.01 -1.42 -11.71
N LYS A 40 -9.60 -1.96 -10.64
CA LYS A 40 -9.02 -1.93 -9.29
C LYS A 40 -8.93 -3.34 -8.73
N ILE A 41 -7.73 -3.75 -8.34
CA ILE A 41 -7.51 -5.03 -7.66
C ILE A 41 -6.98 -4.74 -6.27
N SER A 42 -7.66 -5.28 -5.27
CA SER A 42 -7.37 -5.04 -3.85
C SER A 42 -7.53 -6.34 -3.05
N ARG A 43 -7.13 -6.32 -1.79
CA ARG A 43 -7.35 -7.42 -0.86
C ARG A 43 -8.82 -7.49 -0.46
N ARG A 44 -9.40 -8.69 -0.48
CA ARG A 44 -10.80 -8.95 -0.14
C ARG A 44 -11.05 -9.03 1.37
N GLN A 45 -10.11 -9.60 2.13
CA GLN A 45 -10.26 -9.90 3.56
C GLN A 45 -9.17 -9.24 4.39
N GLY A 46 -9.55 -8.80 5.58
CA GLY A 46 -8.67 -8.27 6.61
C GLY A 46 -9.35 -7.13 7.38
N PRO A 47 -8.89 -6.82 8.62
CA PRO A 47 -9.33 -5.65 9.33
C PRO A 47 -9.15 -4.40 8.45
N ALA A 48 -10.14 -3.52 8.43
CA ALA A 48 -10.16 -2.33 7.56
C ALA A 48 -8.88 -1.48 7.72
N ILE A 49 -8.35 -1.38 8.92
CA ILE A 49 -7.11 -0.68 9.24
C ILE A 49 -5.90 -1.32 8.55
N LEU A 50 -5.79 -2.66 8.61
CA LEU A 50 -4.65 -3.39 8.03
C LEU A 50 -4.75 -3.48 6.50
N SER A 51 -5.96 -3.53 5.95
CA SER A 51 -6.15 -3.57 4.48
C SER A 51 -5.62 -2.33 3.78
N GLY A 52 -5.60 -1.19 4.46
CA GLY A 52 -5.05 0.07 3.93
C GLY A 52 -3.53 0.06 3.72
N PHE A 53 -2.80 -0.83 4.39
CA PHE A 53 -1.35 -0.97 4.26
C PHE A 53 -0.92 -1.93 3.14
N PHE A 54 -1.87 -2.67 2.53
CA PHE A 54 -1.55 -3.51 1.38
C PHE A 54 -1.62 -2.72 0.07
N PRO A 55 -0.74 -3.03 -0.89
CA PRO A 55 -0.75 -2.36 -2.17
C PRO A 55 -2.03 -2.67 -2.95
N ILE A 56 -2.58 -1.65 -3.59
CA ILE A 56 -3.74 -1.74 -4.48
C ILE A 56 -3.22 -1.54 -5.91
N PHE A 57 -3.63 -2.40 -6.83
CA PHE A 57 -3.42 -2.16 -8.25
C PHE A 57 -4.56 -1.30 -8.80
N VAL A 58 -4.21 -0.26 -9.51
CA VAL A 58 -5.15 0.60 -10.23
C VAL A 58 -4.68 0.69 -11.68
N GLY A 59 -5.55 0.34 -12.59
CA GLY A 59 -5.26 0.34 -14.02
C GLY A 59 -6.43 0.84 -14.85
N THR A 60 -6.15 1.10 -16.10
CA THR A 60 -7.15 1.48 -17.11
C THR A 60 -7.08 0.47 -18.25
N LEU A 61 -8.22 -0.11 -18.58
CA LEU A 61 -8.41 -0.97 -19.74
C LEU A 61 -8.89 -0.11 -20.91
N LYS A 62 -8.24 -0.22 -22.04
CA LYS A 62 -8.60 0.48 -23.28
C LYS A 62 -8.56 -0.48 -24.45
N ILE A 63 -9.48 -0.29 -25.40
CA ILE A 63 -9.40 -0.95 -26.71
C ILE A 63 -8.68 0.01 -27.65
N LYS A 64 -7.61 -0.46 -28.27
CA LYS A 64 -6.89 0.27 -29.30
C LYS A 64 -6.52 -0.71 -30.41
N ASP A 65 -6.88 -0.37 -31.65
CA ASP A 65 -6.57 -1.18 -32.84
C ASP A 65 -7.00 -2.66 -32.73
N GLY A 66 -8.21 -2.90 -32.17
CA GLY A 66 -8.72 -4.26 -31.96
C GLY A 66 -8.02 -5.06 -30.86
N THR A 67 -7.15 -4.42 -30.08
CA THR A 67 -6.43 -5.04 -28.98
C THR A 67 -6.81 -4.42 -27.64
N THR A 68 -6.88 -5.23 -26.58
CA THR A 68 -7.10 -4.77 -25.22
C THR A 68 -5.75 -4.38 -24.60
N LEU A 69 -5.66 -3.16 -24.12
CA LEU A 69 -4.48 -2.59 -23.48
C LEU A 69 -4.81 -2.32 -21.99
N LEU A 70 -4.03 -2.90 -21.09
CA LEU A 70 -4.03 -2.58 -19.68
C LEU A 70 -2.82 -1.72 -19.33
N ASN A 71 -3.07 -0.54 -18.80
CA ASN A 71 -2.04 0.29 -18.19
C ASN A 71 -2.38 0.53 -16.72
N GLY A 72 -1.48 0.22 -15.82
CA GLY A 72 -1.75 0.38 -14.41
C GLY A 72 -0.50 0.42 -13.55
N TYR A 73 -0.69 0.71 -12.28
CA TYR A 73 0.38 0.80 -11.30
C TYR A 73 -0.11 0.39 -9.91
N PHE A 74 0.82 -0.01 -9.06
CA PHE A 74 0.55 -0.28 -7.66
C PHE A 74 0.65 1.00 -6.84
N ARG A 75 -0.30 1.20 -5.92
CA ARG A 75 -0.26 2.29 -4.93
C ARG A 75 -0.67 1.78 -3.55
N PHE A 76 -0.22 2.44 -2.52
CA PHE A 76 -0.77 2.25 -1.16
C PHE A 76 -1.99 3.16 -0.95
N HIS A 77 -2.80 2.80 0.02
CA HIS A 77 -3.93 3.64 0.40
C HIS A 77 -3.41 4.95 1.01
N MET A 78 -3.77 6.09 0.39
CA MET A 78 -3.22 7.41 0.80
C MET A 78 -3.53 7.74 2.27
N ILE A 79 -4.70 7.32 2.78
CA ILE A 79 -5.09 7.54 4.18
C ILE A 79 -4.14 6.81 5.12
N ALA A 80 -3.79 5.55 4.84
CA ALA A 80 -2.88 4.77 5.69
C ALA A 80 -1.47 5.38 5.72
N VAL A 81 -0.99 5.83 4.56
CA VAL A 81 0.30 6.54 4.46
C VAL A 81 0.25 7.87 5.21
N GLY A 82 -0.82 8.65 5.03
CA GLY A 82 -1.01 9.93 5.70
C GLY A 82 -1.07 9.78 7.23
N LEU A 83 -1.81 8.80 7.74
CA LEU A 83 -1.86 8.50 9.18
C LEU A 83 -0.48 8.12 9.73
N LEU A 84 0.25 7.23 9.03
CA LEU A 84 1.58 6.82 9.46
C LEU A 84 2.55 7.99 9.54
N LEU A 85 2.59 8.83 8.49
CA LEU A 85 3.42 10.02 8.45
C LEU A 85 3.00 11.04 9.51
N GLY A 86 1.70 11.20 9.76
CA GLY A 86 1.16 12.07 10.80
C GLY A 86 1.60 11.63 12.19
N PHE A 87 1.54 10.35 12.50
CA PHE A 87 2.00 9.80 13.79
C PHE A 87 3.50 9.97 13.99
N ILE A 88 4.32 9.64 12.98
CA ILE A 88 5.77 9.82 13.07
C ILE A 88 6.10 11.32 13.23
N GLY A 89 5.47 12.20 12.44
CA GLY A 89 5.69 13.64 12.52
C GLY A 89 5.30 14.23 13.89
N SER A 90 4.14 13.83 14.44
CA SER A 90 3.71 14.24 15.76
C SER A 90 4.71 13.83 16.85
N SER A 91 5.18 12.59 16.79
CA SER A 91 6.16 12.07 17.75
C SER A 91 7.49 12.79 17.68
N LEU A 92 7.97 13.13 16.47
CA LEU A 92 9.19 13.92 16.28
C LEU A 92 9.05 15.34 16.82
N ILE A 93 7.89 15.98 16.61
CA ILE A 93 7.60 17.32 17.16
C ILE A 93 7.61 17.28 18.70
N ASN A 94 6.99 16.25 19.29
CA ASN A 94 6.99 16.08 20.74
C ASN A 94 8.41 15.89 21.30
N LEU A 95 9.23 15.06 20.66
CA LEU A 95 10.65 14.88 21.02
C LEU A 95 11.42 16.20 20.92
N PHE A 96 11.22 16.94 19.83
CA PHE A 96 11.85 18.26 19.69
C PHE A 96 11.44 19.24 20.79
N ASN A 97 10.16 19.27 21.16
CA ASN A 97 9.66 20.11 22.25
C ASN A 97 10.27 19.71 23.61
N ILE A 98 10.44 18.41 23.90
CA ILE A 98 11.10 17.94 25.11
C ILE A 98 12.55 18.45 25.17
N LEU A 99 13.27 18.38 24.06
CA LEU A 99 14.65 18.87 23.96
C LEU A 99 14.75 20.39 24.04
N ALA A 100 13.83 21.10 23.39
CA ALA A 100 13.81 22.56 23.35
C ALA A 100 13.44 23.23 24.71
N GLN A 101 12.64 22.54 25.53
CA GLN A 101 12.27 23.01 26.85
C GLN A 101 13.40 22.86 27.90
N ASN A 102 14.51 22.21 27.51
CA ASN A 102 15.68 22.08 28.38
C ASN A 102 16.44 23.42 28.43
N ASN A 103 16.33 24.11 29.57
CA ASN A 103 17.06 25.37 29.83
C ASN A 103 18.54 25.16 30.23
N GLY A 104 19.10 23.99 29.90
CA GLY A 104 20.49 23.63 30.23
C GLY A 104 20.69 22.88 31.54
N ASP A 105 19.59 22.60 32.29
CA ASP A 105 19.65 21.95 33.59
C ASP A 105 19.87 20.43 33.55
N ALA A 106 19.51 19.79 32.45
CA ALA A 106 19.70 18.35 32.27
C ALA A 106 20.52 18.03 31.01
N SER A 107 21.25 16.93 31.05
CA SER A 107 21.94 16.45 29.85
C SER A 107 20.95 15.94 28.81
N VAL A 108 21.32 16.02 27.52
CA VAL A 108 20.48 15.49 26.41
C VAL A 108 20.16 14.02 26.63
N ILE A 109 21.09 13.26 27.21
CA ILE A 109 20.93 11.82 27.50
C ILE A 109 19.85 11.62 28.56
N GLU A 110 19.84 12.39 29.64
CA GLU A 110 18.83 12.30 30.70
C GLU A 110 17.43 12.64 30.16
N LEU A 111 17.33 13.64 29.27
CA LEU A 111 16.08 13.99 28.63
C LEU A 111 15.56 12.89 27.71
N LEU A 112 16.42 12.26 26.90
CA LEU A 112 16.06 11.16 26.03
C LEU A 112 15.68 9.89 26.81
N LEU A 113 16.23 9.70 28.02
CA LEU A 113 15.88 8.62 28.93
C LEU A 113 14.65 8.92 29.79
N SER A 114 14.10 10.12 29.70
CA SER A 114 12.84 10.44 30.40
C SER A 114 11.70 9.55 29.94
N PRO A 115 10.75 9.16 30.82
CA PRO A 115 9.65 8.28 30.44
C PRO A 115 8.83 8.80 29.25
N ARG A 116 8.70 10.11 29.12
CA ARG A 116 7.98 10.77 28.03
C ARG A 116 8.71 10.65 26.69
N ALA A 117 10.02 10.91 26.67
CA ALA A 117 10.83 10.76 25.46
C ALA A 117 10.95 9.30 25.03
N LEU A 118 11.10 8.37 25.99
CA LEU A 118 11.11 6.94 25.71
C LEU A 118 9.79 6.46 25.10
N PHE A 119 8.66 6.96 25.57
CA PHE A 119 7.34 6.64 24.99
C PHE A 119 7.27 7.10 23.52
N GLU A 120 7.69 8.33 23.21
CA GLU A 120 7.69 8.85 21.84
C GLU A 120 8.63 8.07 20.91
N LEU A 121 9.80 7.70 21.40
CA LEU A 121 10.75 6.86 20.66
C LEU A 121 10.20 5.46 20.38
N GLN A 122 9.59 4.81 21.38
CA GLN A 122 8.97 3.49 21.22
C GLN A 122 7.79 3.54 20.24
N PHE A 123 6.96 4.59 20.34
CA PHE A 123 5.81 4.77 19.46
C PHE A 123 6.26 5.00 18.00
N SER A 124 7.24 5.86 17.77
CA SER A 124 7.83 6.07 16.44
C SER A 124 8.45 4.79 15.89
N GLY A 125 9.19 4.05 16.72
CA GLY A 125 9.78 2.76 16.37
C GLY A 125 8.73 1.75 15.95
N LEU A 126 7.61 1.66 16.68
CA LEU A 126 6.48 0.79 16.34
C LEU A 126 5.86 1.18 14.98
N CYS A 127 5.64 2.47 14.72
CA CYS A 127 5.13 2.95 13.45
C CYS A 127 6.06 2.58 12.29
N ILE A 128 7.37 2.72 12.45
CA ILE A 128 8.37 2.33 11.46
C ILE A 128 8.33 0.81 11.21
N LEU A 129 8.25 0.00 12.26
CA LEU A 129 8.12 -1.46 12.14
C LEU A 129 6.86 -1.85 11.36
N VAL A 130 5.71 -1.23 11.66
CA VAL A 130 4.46 -1.46 10.92
C VAL A 130 4.65 -1.12 9.44
N ALA A 131 5.33 -0.02 9.11
CA ALA A 131 5.63 0.35 7.72
C ALA A 131 6.51 -0.69 7.01
N ILE A 132 7.55 -1.19 7.69
CA ILE A 132 8.43 -2.23 7.16
C ILE A 132 7.65 -3.53 6.92
N PHE A 133 6.86 -3.99 7.88
CA PHE A 133 6.02 -5.18 7.74
C PHE A 133 5.00 -5.04 6.61
N ALA A 134 4.35 -3.89 6.48
CA ALA A 134 3.43 -3.61 5.38
C ALA A 134 4.13 -3.67 4.02
N TRP A 135 5.33 -3.12 3.93
CA TRP A 135 6.14 -3.13 2.71
C TRP A 135 6.61 -4.54 2.33
N LEU A 136 7.12 -5.31 3.31
CA LEU A 136 7.57 -6.68 3.10
C LEU A 136 6.40 -7.61 2.77
N GLY A 137 5.31 -7.56 3.55
CA GLY A 137 4.10 -8.35 3.34
C GLY A 137 3.38 -8.00 2.03
N GLY A 138 3.56 -6.79 1.52
CA GLY A 138 3.02 -6.37 0.24
C GLY A 138 3.69 -6.99 -0.99
N LYS A 139 4.92 -7.53 -0.87
CA LYS A 139 5.64 -8.15 -2.00
C LYS A 139 4.91 -9.39 -2.55
N PRO A 140 4.60 -10.44 -1.75
CA PRO A 140 3.90 -11.62 -2.25
C PRO A 140 2.51 -11.27 -2.78
N PHE A 141 1.84 -10.29 -2.17
CA PHE A 141 0.54 -9.84 -2.63
C PHE A 141 0.62 -9.18 -4.01
N ARG A 142 1.62 -8.34 -4.26
CA ARG A 142 1.87 -7.76 -5.60
C ARG A 142 2.14 -8.85 -6.64
N GLN A 143 2.92 -9.87 -6.29
CA GLN A 143 3.19 -10.98 -7.20
C GLN A 143 1.91 -11.73 -7.58
N ARG A 144 1.01 -12.00 -6.63
CA ARG A 144 -0.30 -12.64 -6.92
C ARG A 144 -1.15 -11.80 -7.86
N ILE A 145 -1.22 -10.49 -7.65
CA ILE A 145 -1.94 -9.59 -8.56
C ILE A 145 -1.29 -9.59 -9.95
N GLN A 146 0.04 -9.57 -10.04
CA GLN A 146 0.76 -9.63 -11.32
C GLN A 146 0.46 -10.94 -12.04
N ASN A 147 0.50 -12.08 -11.35
CA ASN A 147 0.19 -13.38 -11.94
C ASN A 147 -1.28 -13.43 -12.41
N LEU A 148 -2.23 -12.95 -11.60
CA LEU A 148 -3.63 -12.85 -12.01
C LEU A 148 -3.79 -12.04 -13.30
N ILE A 149 -3.13 -10.90 -13.39
CA ILE A 149 -3.18 -10.04 -14.59
C ILE A 149 -2.55 -10.75 -15.79
N ILE A 150 -1.40 -11.38 -15.63
CA ILE A 150 -0.71 -12.11 -16.72
C ILE A 150 -1.61 -13.25 -17.20
N GLU A 151 -2.11 -14.10 -16.30
CA GLU A 151 -2.99 -15.22 -16.62
C GLU A 151 -4.26 -14.76 -17.37
N ALA A 152 -4.82 -13.61 -17.03
CA ALA A 152 -6.00 -13.08 -17.71
C ALA A 152 -5.71 -12.57 -19.14
N PHE A 153 -4.47 -12.18 -19.40
CA PHE A 153 -4.04 -11.67 -20.71
C PHE A 153 -3.35 -12.75 -21.56
N GLU A 154 -3.00 -13.91 -21.03
CA GLU A 154 -2.55 -15.09 -21.80
C GLU A 154 -3.73 -15.85 -22.43
#